data_08e509687a8027f6f0b1e82dc5386a14
#
_entry.id   08e509687a8027f6f0b1e82dc5386a14
#
_cell.length_a   1.000
_cell.length_b   1.000
_cell.length_c   1.000
_cell.angle_alpha   90.00
_cell.angle_beta   90.00
_cell.angle_gamma   90.00
#
_symmetry.space_group_name_H-M   'P 1'
#
loop_
_entity.id
_entity.type
_entity.pdbx_description
1 polymer ?
#
loop_
_entity_poly.entity_id
_entity_poly.type
_entity_poly.pdbx_seq_one_letter_code
_entity_poly.pdbx_strand_id
1 'polypeptide(L)'
;IAWALWPGYPHELLPLLMHLVGRVTCPVMCFFIAEGYHYTHDVNKYTLRLFAFALVSHFCYIFFSNDFVDWHSFIPFYYGQLLNQTSVMWPLAWGLVMLRAVNSQRLPRKAVPLVILLICLVTFPSDWSCIASLCVLAFGTNRGDLKKQSFWLVFYVAFYAVVYFFAIDKVYGLLQMGVVLAIPVIKMYNGQRGKSPRVNRFMKWLFYIYYP
;
A
#
# COMPACT_ATOMS: atom_id res chain seq x y z
N ILE A 1 -13.12 1.67 -4.92
CA ILE A 1 -13.74 2.31 -6.12
C ILE A 1 -15.24 2.10 -6.10
N ALA A 2 -15.75 0.85 -5.99
CA ALA A 2 -17.19 0.57 -6.02
C ALA A 2 -18.00 1.39 -4.99
N TRP A 3 -17.45 1.68 -3.82
CA TRP A 3 -18.09 2.48 -2.78
C TRP A 3 -18.24 3.97 -3.16
N ALA A 4 -17.30 4.51 -3.92
CA ALA A 4 -17.34 5.90 -4.36
C ALA A 4 -18.35 6.16 -5.48
N LEU A 5 -18.68 5.11 -6.24
CA LEU A 5 -19.68 5.15 -7.30
C LEU A 5 -21.10 4.91 -6.78
N TRP A 6 -21.26 4.54 -5.51
CA TRP A 6 -22.56 4.28 -4.92
C TRP A 6 -23.26 5.58 -4.52
N PRO A 7 -24.49 5.83 -4.98
CA PRO A 7 -25.24 7.00 -4.55
C PRO A 7 -25.51 6.91 -3.03
N GLY A 8 -25.22 7.99 -2.30
CA GLY A 8 -25.43 8.06 -0.85
C GLY A 8 -24.17 8.01 0.02
N TYR A 9 -22.98 7.79 -0.55
CA TYR A 9 -21.73 7.98 0.20
C TYR A 9 -21.54 9.47 0.57
N PRO A 10 -21.09 9.81 1.79
CA PRO A 10 -20.66 8.97 2.91
C PRO A 10 -21.75 8.62 3.95
N HIS A 11 -23.02 8.91 3.68
CA HIS A 11 -24.10 8.85 4.69
C HIS A 11 -24.76 7.48 4.80
N GLU A 12 -24.65 6.63 3.77
CA GLU A 12 -25.20 5.28 3.82
C GLU A 12 -24.24 4.24 4.40
N LEU A 13 -24.80 3.28 5.13
CA LEU A 13 -24.03 2.24 5.82
C LEU A 13 -23.28 1.31 4.86
N LEU A 14 -23.89 0.96 3.71
CA LEU A 14 -23.32 0.00 2.78
C LEU A 14 -22.03 0.50 2.11
N PRO A 15 -21.98 1.71 1.51
CA PRO A 15 -20.73 2.27 0.99
C PRO A 15 -19.64 2.44 2.06
N LEU A 16 -20.06 2.80 3.27
CA LEU A 16 -19.14 2.94 4.40
C LEU A 16 -18.47 1.60 4.77
N LEU A 17 -19.25 0.52 4.85
CA LEU A 17 -18.73 -0.83 5.09
C LEU A 17 -17.82 -1.31 3.96
N MET A 18 -18.18 -1.06 2.71
CA MET A 18 -17.33 -1.39 1.55
C MET A 18 -16.01 -0.65 1.60
N HIS A 19 -16.03 0.62 1.99
CA HIS A 19 -14.81 1.42 2.17
C HIS A 19 -13.94 0.85 3.30
N LEU A 20 -14.54 0.50 4.43
CA LEU A 20 -13.85 -0.08 5.57
C LEU A 20 -13.15 -1.41 5.20
N VAL A 21 -13.85 -2.29 4.48
CA VAL A 21 -13.26 -3.54 3.96
C VAL A 21 -12.10 -3.24 3.00
N GLY A 22 -12.25 -2.24 2.13
CA GLY A 22 -11.19 -1.79 1.23
C GLY A 22 -9.91 -1.35 1.97
N ARG A 23 -10.04 -0.75 3.16
CA ARG A 23 -8.89 -0.32 3.96
C ARG A 23 -8.03 -1.47 4.50
N VAL A 24 -8.59 -2.66 4.65
CA VAL A 24 -7.86 -3.86 5.08
C VAL A 24 -6.87 -4.33 4.00
N THR A 25 -7.17 -4.08 2.74
CA THR A 25 -6.40 -4.61 1.60
C THR A 25 -4.96 -4.11 1.57
N CYS A 26 -4.74 -2.81 1.76
CA CYS A 26 -3.40 -2.24 1.67
C CYS A 26 -2.41 -2.81 2.72
N PRO A 27 -2.74 -2.88 4.03
CA PRO A 27 -1.85 -3.51 5.02
C PRO A 27 -1.56 -4.98 4.74
N VAL A 28 -2.55 -5.72 4.27
CA VAL A 28 -2.38 -7.13 3.89
C VAL A 28 -1.39 -7.24 2.71
N MET A 29 -1.47 -6.33 1.74
CA MET A 29 -0.51 -6.29 0.63
C MET A 29 0.89 -5.89 1.11
N CYS A 30 1.02 -4.87 1.97
CA CYS A 30 2.29 -4.50 2.57
C CYS A 30 2.95 -5.70 3.25
N PHE A 31 2.16 -6.47 4.01
CA PHE A 31 2.62 -7.70 4.66
C PHE A 31 3.11 -8.74 3.65
N PHE A 32 2.32 -9.04 2.60
CA PHE A 32 2.72 -10.03 1.60
C PHE A 32 3.90 -9.59 0.75
N ILE A 33 4.10 -8.30 0.51
CA ILE A 33 5.30 -7.80 -0.17
C ILE A 33 6.53 -8.00 0.71
N ALA A 34 6.43 -7.71 2.00
CA ALA A 34 7.50 -7.94 2.95
C ALA A 34 7.84 -9.44 3.09
N GLU A 35 6.84 -10.31 3.18
CA GLU A 35 7.04 -11.77 3.15
C GLU A 35 7.65 -12.24 1.82
N GLY A 36 7.15 -11.73 0.69
CA GLY A 36 7.67 -12.01 -0.64
C GLY A 36 9.15 -11.67 -0.79
N TYR A 37 9.62 -10.59 -0.17
CA TYR A 37 11.05 -10.24 -0.13
C TYR A 37 11.91 -11.35 0.49
N HIS A 38 11.44 -11.97 1.56
CA HIS A 38 12.18 -13.02 2.26
C HIS A 38 12.13 -14.38 1.57
N TYR A 39 11.08 -14.64 0.78
CA TYR A 39 10.93 -15.91 0.06
C TYR A 39 11.46 -15.86 -1.38
N THR A 40 11.74 -14.67 -1.92
CA THR A 40 12.16 -14.56 -3.31
C THR A 40 13.64 -14.83 -3.49
N HIS A 41 14.00 -15.65 -4.48
CA HIS A 41 15.38 -15.92 -4.83
C HIS A 41 16.03 -14.71 -5.54
N ASP A 42 15.28 -13.99 -6.36
CA ASP A 42 15.76 -12.86 -7.16
C ASP A 42 14.95 -11.59 -6.84
N VAL A 43 15.46 -10.83 -5.89
CA VAL A 43 14.85 -9.57 -5.44
C VAL A 43 14.81 -8.53 -6.57
N ASN A 44 15.77 -8.53 -7.51
CA ASN A 44 15.78 -7.58 -8.62
C ASN A 44 14.59 -7.82 -9.55
N LYS A 45 14.35 -9.08 -9.94
CA LYS A 45 13.19 -9.43 -10.76
C LYS A 45 11.87 -9.16 -10.04
N TYR A 46 11.84 -9.39 -8.72
CA TYR A 46 10.65 -9.08 -7.92
C TYR A 46 10.37 -7.59 -7.90
N THR A 47 11.38 -6.77 -7.64
CA THR A 47 11.27 -5.31 -7.67
C THR A 47 10.82 -4.80 -9.03
N LEU A 48 11.44 -5.29 -10.12
CA LEU A 48 11.08 -4.90 -11.49
C LEU A 48 9.61 -5.23 -11.80
N ARG A 49 9.13 -6.40 -11.39
CA ARG A 49 7.72 -6.78 -11.58
C ARG A 49 6.77 -5.85 -10.83
N LEU A 50 7.11 -5.44 -9.61
CA LEU A 50 6.28 -4.50 -8.84
C LEU A 50 6.24 -3.12 -9.50
N PHE A 51 7.37 -2.62 -10.01
CA PHE A 51 7.39 -1.35 -10.75
C PHE A 51 6.63 -1.43 -12.08
N ALA A 52 6.78 -2.52 -12.83
CA ALA A 52 5.98 -2.74 -14.03
C ALA A 52 4.48 -2.76 -13.73
N PHE A 53 4.10 -3.39 -12.62
CA PHE A 53 2.72 -3.42 -12.15
C PHE A 53 2.24 -2.04 -11.68
N ALA A 54 3.08 -1.28 -10.99
CA ALA A 54 2.79 0.09 -10.58
C ALA A 54 2.54 1.00 -11.78
N LEU A 55 3.32 0.82 -12.86
CA LEU A 55 3.13 1.57 -14.10
C LEU A 55 1.77 1.24 -14.76
N VAL A 56 1.43 -0.03 -14.89
CA VAL A 56 0.12 -0.45 -15.43
C VAL A 56 -1.02 0.08 -14.55
N SER A 57 -0.91 -0.08 -13.24
CA SER A 57 -1.91 0.41 -12.28
C SER A 57 -2.07 1.93 -12.30
N HIS A 58 -1.02 2.69 -12.64
CA HIS A 58 -1.11 4.14 -12.77
C HIS A 58 -2.12 4.55 -13.83
N PHE A 59 -2.04 3.96 -15.03
CA PHE A 59 -2.99 4.26 -16.11
C PHE A 59 -4.42 3.87 -15.76
N CYS A 60 -4.60 2.72 -15.14
CA CYS A 60 -5.92 2.29 -14.67
C CYS A 60 -6.47 3.22 -13.58
N TYR A 61 -5.61 3.67 -12.67
CA TYR A 61 -5.99 4.60 -11.60
C TYR A 61 -6.50 5.93 -12.15
N ILE A 62 -5.80 6.52 -13.12
CA ILE A 62 -6.21 7.77 -13.78
C ILE A 62 -7.53 7.56 -14.52
N PHE A 63 -7.68 6.41 -15.20
CA PHE A 63 -8.93 6.07 -15.89
C PHE A 63 -10.14 6.11 -14.95
N PHE A 64 -9.99 5.65 -13.72
CA PHE A 64 -11.08 5.62 -12.73
C PHE A 64 -11.27 6.92 -11.96
N SER A 65 -10.26 7.77 -11.85
CA SER A 65 -10.37 9.05 -11.14
C SER A 65 -11.04 10.16 -11.96
N ASN A 66 -11.50 9.87 -13.18
CA ASN A 66 -12.14 10.82 -14.12
C ASN A 66 -11.23 11.99 -14.59
N ASP A 67 -9.95 11.94 -14.32
CA ASP A 67 -8.98 12.96 -14.76
C ASP A 67 -8.56 12.76 -16.23
N PHE A 68 -9.38 12.07 -17.01
CA PHE A 68 -9.12 11.71 -18.42
C PHE A 68 -8.99 12.90 -19.35
N VAL A 69 -9.52 14.04 -18.95
CA VAL A 69 -9.64 15.21 -19.83
C VAL A 69 -8.33 15.98 -19.92
N ASP A 70 -7.39 15.72 -18.98
CA ASP A 70 -6.16 16.48 -18.94
C ASP A 70 -4.94 15.56 -19.19
N TRP A 71 -4.20 15.82 -20.29
CA TRP A 71 -2.97 15.11 -20.64
C TRP A 71 -1.91 15.13 -19.52
N HIS A 72 -1.97 16.15 -18.68
CA HIS A 72 -1.08 16.29 -17.54
C HIS A 72 -1.31 15.22 -16.46
N SER A 73 -2.51 14.68 -16.38
CA SER A 73 -2.85 13.59 -15.43
C SER A 73 -2.16 12.27 -15.76
N PHE A 74 -1.74 12.07 -17.03
CA PHE A 74 -0.98 10.87 -17.42
C PHE A 74 0.48 10.90 -16.96
N ILE A 75 1.00 12.05 -16.57
CA ILE A 75 2.38 12.18 -16.10
C ILE A 75 2.38 11.99 -14.58
N PRO A 76 2.95 10.89 -14.06
CA PRO A 76 3.11 10.73 -12.61
C PRO A 76 3.91 11.93 -12.07
N PHE A 77 3.40 12.54 -10.98
CA PHE A 77 4.06 13.67 -10.30
C PHE A 77 3.93 15.02 -11.00
N TYR A 78 2.84 15.28 -11.73
CA TYR A 78 2.52 16.61 -12.18
C TYR A 78 2.24 17.54 -10.99
N TYR A 79 2.88 18.71 -10.98
CA TYR A 79 2.90 19.65 -9.85
C TYR A 79 1.55 20.31 -9.50
N GLY A 80 0.48 20.02 -10.23
CA GLY A 80 -0.86 20.59 -9.99
C GLY A 80 -1.61 19.99 -8.81
N GLN A 81 -1.30 18.75 -8.42
CA GLN A 81 -1.96 18.03 -7.31
C GLN A 81 -0.91 17.39 -6.41
N LEU A 82 -0.97 17.64 -5.11
CA LEU A 82 0.00 17.11 -4.15
C LEU A 82 -0.31 15.71 -3.63
N LEU A 83 -1.54 15.24 -3.80
CA LEU A 83 -2.01 13.97 -3.25
C LEU A 83 -2.76 13.15 -4.32
N ASN A 84 -2.77 11.84 -4.16
CA ASN A 84 -3.54 10.90 -4.99
C ASN A 84 -3.24 10.95 -6.49
N GLN A 85 -1.99 11.21 -6.87
CA GLN A 85 -1.57 11.27 -8.28
C GLN A 85 -1.32 9.90 -8.90
N THR A 86 -1.12 8.86 -8.10
CA THR A 86 -0.86 7.50 -8.58
C THR A 86 -1.38 6.45 -7.61
N SER A 87 -1.50 5.23 -8.10
CA SER A 87 -2.05 4.10 -7.34
C SER A 87 -1.14 3.68 -6.17
N VAL A 88 -1.73 2.93 -5.23
CA VAL A 88 -1.03 2.36 -4.08
C VAL A 88 0.12 1.40 -4.46
N MET A 89 0.15 0.89 -5.69
CA MET A 89 1.23 0.01 -6.16
C MET A 89 2.59 0.72 -6.20
N TRP A 90 2.60 2.05 -6.40
CA TRP A 90 3.81 2.85 -6.40
C TRP A 90 4.53 2.84 -5.04
N PRO A 91 3.91 3.25 -3.92
CA PRO A 91 4.56 3.20 -2.62
C PRO A 91 4.86 1.77 -2.16
N LEU A 92 4.11 0.76 -2.61
CA LEU A 92 4.42 -0.64 -2.34
C LEU A 92 5.71 -1.10 -3.01
N ALA A 93 5.94 -0.72 -4.28
CA ALA A 93 7.19 -1.02 -5.00
C ALA A 93 8.38 -0.33 -4.32
N TRP A 94 8.24 0.94 -3.96
CA TRP A 94 9.27 1.68 -3.23
C TRP A 94 9.48 1.18 -1.80
N GLY A 95 8.45 0.66 -1.14
CA GLY A 95 8.57 0.00 0.15
C GLY A 95 9.49 -1.23 0.10
N LEU A 96 9.43 -2.00 -0.99
CA LEU A 96 10.37 -3.09 -1.23
C LEU A 96 11.80 -2.59 -1.42
N VAL A 97 12.00 -1.49 -2.14
CA VAL A 97 13.33 -0.86 -2.31
C VAL A 97 13.85 -0.37 -0.96
N MET A 98 12.99 0.25 -0.15
CA MET A 98 13.30 0.73 1.20
C MET A 98 13.75 -0.43 2.10
N LEU A 99 13.00 -1.54 2.12
CA LEU A 99 13.32 -2.74 2.88
C LEU A 99 14.67 -3.34 2.45
N ARG A 100 14.92 -3.39 1.13
CA ARG A 100 16.20 -3.83 0.59
C ARG A 100 17.35 -2.91 0.98
N ALA A 101 17.16 -1.60 0.95
CA ALA A 101 18.18 -0.62 1.33
C ALA A 101 18.58 -0.76 2.81
N VAL A 102 17.58 -0.91 3.69
CA VAL A 102 17.80 -1.09 5.14
C VAL A 102 18.56 -2.39 5.44
N ASN A 103 18.25 -3.48 4.72
CA ASN A 103 18.90 -4.77 4.90
C ASN A 103 20.24 -4.91 4.14
N SER A 104 20.62 -3.91 3.35
CA SER A 104 21.85 -3.93 2.58
C SER A 104 23.07 -3.61 3.45
N GLN A 105 24.07 -4.48 3.44
CA GLN A 105 25.36 -4.20 4.10
C GLN A 105 26.22 -3.16 3.36
N ARG A 106 25.83 -2.79 2.11
CA ARG A 106 26.59 -1.82 1.30
C ARG A 106 26.30 -0.37 1.69
N LEU A 107 25.18 -0.11 2.33
CA LEU A 107 24.81 1.24 2.77
C LEU A 107 25.33 1.51 4.17
N PRO A 108 26.05 2.63 4.38
CA PRO A 108 26.45 3.02 5.72
C PRO A 108 25.20 3.33 6.56
N ARG A 109 25.18 2.87 7.81
CA ARG A 109 24.03 3.03 8.71
C ARG A 109 23.56 4.49 8.84
N LYS A 110 24.49 5.46 8.70
CA LYS A 110 24.18 6.89 8.73
C LYS A 110 23.38 7.38 7.51
N ALA A 111 23.49 6.68 6.35
CA ALA A 111 22.74 7.04 5.14
C ALA A 111 21.33 6.43 5.09
N VAL A 112 21.04 5.42 5.91
CA VAL A 112 19.73 4.75 5.93
C VAL A 112 18.57 5.72 6.19
N PRO A 113 18.61 6.62 7.19
CA PRO A 113 17.53 7.59 7.41
C PRO A 113 17.30 8.52 6.22
N LEU A 114 18.38 8.93 5.54
CA LEU A 114 18.28 9.78 4.35
C LEU A 114 17.59 9.05 3.19
N VAL A 115 17.92 7.76 2.97
CA VAL A 115 17.27 6.95 1.94
C VAL A 115 15.78 6.76 2.25
N ILE A 116 15.42 6.50 3.51
CA ILE A 116 14.03 6.41 3.95
C ILE A 116 13.30 7.73 3.66
N LEU A 117 13.89 8.87 4.03
CA LEU A 117 13.29 10.18 3.79
C LEU A 117 13.08 10.45 2.30
N LEU A 118 14.08 10.17 1.46
CA LEU A 118 13.97 10.35 0.00
C LEU A 118 12.85 9.48 -0.59
N ILE A 119 12.75 8.22 -0.16
CA ILE A 119 11.67 7.33 -0.61
C ILE A 119 10.31 7.84 -0.12
N CYS A 120 10.21 8.33 1.11
CA CYS A 120 8.99 8.94 1.61
C CYS A 120 8.56 10.15 0.76
N LEU A 121 9.49 11.01 0.35
CA LEU A 121 9.21 12.14 -0.54
C LEU A 121 8.72 11.70 -1.92
N VAL A 122 9.36 10.69 -2.50
CA VAL A 122 8.97 10.13 -3.82
C VAL A 122 7.62 9.43 -3.79
N THR A 123 7.24 8.85 -2.66
CA THR A 123 5.97 8.14 -2.50
C THR A 123 4.85 9.01 -1.95
N PHE A 124 5.15 10.21 -1.48
CA PHE A 124 4.18 11.13 -0.87
C PHE A 124 2.97 11.44 -1.76
N PRO A 125 3.10 11.67 -3.09
CA PRO A 125 1.98 12.02 -3.95
C PRO A 125 1.05 10.85 -4.30
N SER A 126 1.34 9.63 -3.86
CA SER A 126 0.54 8.44 -4.18
C SER A 126 -0.62 8.22 -3.22
N ASP A 127 -1.58 7.39 -3.64
CA ASP A 127 -2.59 6.86 -2.73
C ASP A 127 -1.89 6.11 -1.57
N TRP A 128 -2.36 6.31 -0.35
CA TRP A 128 -1.69 5.89 0.89
C TRP A 128 -0.34 6.56 1.17
N SER A 129 0.10 7.49 0.33
CA SER A 129 1.30 8.28 0.54
C SER A 129 2.54 7.41 0.92
N CYS A 130 3.45 7.92 1.72
CA CYS A 130 4.61 7.16 2.22
C CYS A 130 4.26 6.08 3.26
N ILE A 131 3.03 6.09 3.81
CA ILE A 131 2.61 5.16 4.86
C ILE A 131 2.67 3.71 4.39
N ALA A 132 2.25 3.41 3.15
CA ALA A 132 2.35 2.06 2.61
C ALA A 132 3.80 1.57 2.54
N SER A 133 4.75 2.42 2.11
CA SER A 133 6.18 2.08 2.08
C SER A 133 6.74 1.82 3.48
N LEU A 134 6.37 2.65 4.46
CA LEU A 134 6.76 2.46 5.86
C LEU A 134 6.15 1.20 6.48
N CYS A 135 4.93 0.84 6.12
CA CYS A 135 4.31 -0.42 6.54
C CYS A 135 5.07 -1.64 5.97
N VAL A 136 5.47 -1.62 4.69
CA VAL A 136 6.30 -2.69 4.11
C VAL A 136 7.62 -2.83 4.87
N LEU A 137 8.28 -1.70 5.17
CA LEU A 137 9.50 -1.69 5.96
C LEU A 137 9.27 -2.30 7.36
N ALA A 138 8.22 -1.87 8.06
CA ALA A 138 7.90 -2.34 9.40
C ALA A 138 7.62 -3.85 9.44
N PHE A 139 6.86 -4.36 8.48
CA PHE A 139 6.58 -5.78 8.37
C PHE A 139 7.85 -6.59 8.07
N GLY A 140 8.69 -6.11 7.15
CA GLY A 140 9.90 -6.82 6.76
C GLY A 140 10.99 -6.82 7.83
N THR A 141 11.18 -5.72 8.56
CA THR A 141 12.18 -5.61 9.62
C THR A 141 11.78 -6.32 10.91
N ASN A 142 10.47 -6.43 11.21
CA ASN A 142 9.95 -7.11 12.40
C ASN A 142 9.30 -8.46 12.06
N ARG A 143 9.82 -9.16 11.06
CA ARG A 143 9.31 -10.47 10.67
C ARG A 143 9.30 -11.45 11.83
N GLY A 144 8.18 -12.15 12.00
CA GLY A 144 7.97 -13.13 13.08
C GLY A 144 7.51 -12.54 14.42
N ASP A 145 7.56 -11.21 14.60
CA ASP A 145 7.03 -10.54 15.78
C ASP A 145 5.75 -9.76 15.46
N LEU A 146 4.62 -10.46 15.52
CA LEU A 146 3.31 -9.88 15.20
C LEU A 146 2.98 -8.66 16.09
N LYS A 147 3.45 -8.63 17.34
CA LYS A 147 3.18 -7.50 18.23
C LYS A 147 3.86 -6.23 17.73
N LYS A 148 5.14 -6.32 17.35
CA LYS A 148 5.86 -5.17 16.77
C LYS A 148 5.31 -4.77 15.40
N GLN A 149 4.99 -5.74 14.55
CA GLN A 149 4.35 -5.49 13.26
C GLN A 149 3.03 -4.72 13.43
N SER A 150 2.16 -5.18 14.33
CA SER A 150 0.89 -4.54 14.63
C SER A 150 1.06 -3.15 15.25
N PHE A 151 2.03 -2.99 16.16
CA PHE A 151 2.34 -1.70 16.77
C PHE A 151 2.73 -0.66 15.72
N TRP A 152 3.68 -0.97 14.85
CA TRP A 152 4.11 -0.05 13.82
C TRP A 152 3.03 0.25 12.78
N LEU A 153 2.22 -0.76 12.40
CA LEU A 153 1.08 -0.56 11.52
C LEU A 153 0.11 0.47 12.12
N VAL A 154 -0.31 0.25 13.37
CA VAL A 154 -1.25 1.15 14.05
C VAL A 154 -0.64 2.54 14.23
N PHE A 155 0.63 2.63 14.59
CA PHE A 155 1.34 3.89 14.76
C PHE A 155 1.33 4.75 13.48
N TYR A 156 1.75 4.17 12.34
CA TYR A 156 1.78 4.90 11.07
C TYR A 156 0.38 5.28 10.58
N VAL A 157 -0.59 4.38 10.73
CA VAL A 157 -1.96 4.66 10.31
C VAL A 157 -2.65 5.66 11.23
N ALA A 158 -2.39 5.63 12.53
CA ALA A 158 -2.90 6.63 13.46
C ALA A 158 -2.38 8.03 13.12
N PHE A 159 -1.08 8.14 12.80
CA PHE A 159 -0.51 9.41 12.33
C PHE A 159 -1.20 9.90 11.05
N TYR A 160 -1.42 9.01 10.09
CA TYR A 160 -2.10 9.32 8.84
C TYR A 160 -3.57 9.72 9.10
N ALA A 161 -4.27 8.98 9.97
CA ALA A 161 -5.65 9.28 10.35
C ALA A 161 -5.79 10.66 11.01
N VAL A 162 -4.84 11.04 11.86
CA VAL A 162 -4.82 12.37 12.49
C VAL A 162 -4.65 13.47 11.44
N VAL A 163 -3.72 13.31 10.50
CA VAL A 163 -3.54 14.27 9.40
C VAL A 163 -4.82 14.41 8.58
N TYR A 164 -5.45 13.31 8.19
CA TYR A 164 -6.71 13.34 7.43
C TYR A 164 -7.86 13.96 8.23
N PHE A 165 -7.97 13.65 9.51
CA PHE A 165 -9.01 14.18 10.38
C PHE A 165 -8.99 15.72 10.47
N PHE A 166 -7.80 16.31 10.54
CA PHE A 166 -7.65 17.76 10.66
C PHE A 166 -7.57 18.49 9.31
N ALA A 167 -7.01 17.85 8.28
CA ALA A 167 -6.72 18.51 7.02
C ALA A 167 -7.77 18.28 5.92
N ILE A 168 -8.54 17.19 5.98
CA ILE A 168 -9.43 16.79 4.88
C ILE A 168 -10.87 16.60 5.38
N ASP A 169 -11.14 15.51 6.11
CA ASP A 169 -12.47 15.16 6.59
C ASP A 169 -12.41 14.26 7.83
N LYS A 170 -13.26 14.55 8.83
CA LYS A 170 -13.31 13.83 10.10
C LYS A 170 -13.76 12.38 9.95
N VAL A 171 -14.76 12.12 9.12
CA VAL A 171 -15.30 10.76 8.89
C VAL A 171 -14.24 9.92 8.18
N TYR A 172 -13.58 10.52 7.19
CA TYR A 172 -12.51 9.87 6.43
C TYR A 172 -11.30 9.52 7.32
N GLY A 173 -10.93 10.44 8.22
CA GLY A 173 -9.87 10.18 9.22
C GLY A 173 -10.18 9.00 10.13
N LEU A 174 -11.42 8.91 10.62
CA LEU A 174 -11.85 7.78 11.47
C LEU A 174 -11.88 6.45 10.69
N LEU A 175 -12.30 6.46 9.43
CA LEU A 175 -12.31 5.27 8.57
C LEU A 175 -10.91 4.70 8.34
N GLN A 176 -9.87 5.52 8.39
CA GLN A 176 -8.49 5.04 8.30
C GLN A 176 -8.13 4.04 9.40
N MET A 177 -8.71 4.20 10.59
CA MET A 177 -8.49 3.27 11.71
C MET A 177 -9.04 1.86 11.45
N GLY A 178 -9.90 1.68 10.44
CA GLY A 178 -10.36 0.37 9.97
C GLY A 178 -9.23 -0.58 9.53
N VAL A 179 -8.05 -0.05 9.28
CA VAL A 179 -6.81 -0.81 9.04
C VAL A 179 -6.49 -1.81 10.16
N VAL A 180 -6.90 -1.53 11.39
CA VAL A 180 -6.73 -2.45 12.53
C VAL A 180 -7.36 -3.83 12.26
N LEU A 181 -8.40 -3.89 11.44
CA LEU A 181 -9.04 -5.14 11.03
C LEU A 181 -8.13 -6.03 10.15
N ALA A 182 -7.02 -5.50 9.64
CA ALA A 182 -6.02 -6.31 8.94
C ALA A 182 -5.20 -7.20 9.90
N ILE A 183 -5.06 -6.82 11.17
CA ILE A 183 -4.25 -7.55 12.16
C ILE A 183 -4.73 -9.00 12.34
N PRO A 184 -6.02 -9.28 12.60
CA PRO A 184 -6.48 -10.66 12.68
C PRO A 184 -6.28 -11.44 11.37
N VAL A 185 -6.42 -10.80 10.21
CA VAL A 185 -6.18 -11.44 8.91
C VAL A 185 -4.69 -11.84 8.78
N ILE A 186 -3.77 -10.94 9.13
CA ILE A 186 -2.33 -11.21 9.13
C ILE A 186 -1.98 -12.32 10.14
N LYS A 187 -2.61 -12.33 11.30
CA LYS A 187 -2.42 -13.37 12.34
C LYS A 187 -2.81 -14.77 11.84
N MET A 188 -3.78 -14.89 10.95
CA MET A 188 -4.20 -16.16 10.37
C MET A 188 -3.19 -16.73 9.36
N TYR A 189 -2.20 -15.94 8.93
CA TYR A 189 -1.19 -16.39 7.99
C TYR A 189 -0.22 -17.38 8.66
N ASN A 190 -0.12 -18.57 8.08
CA ASN A 190 0.70 -19.69 8.61
C ASN A 190 2.06 -19.87 7.89
N GLY A 191 2.43 -18.96 7.00
CA GLY A 191 3.67 -19.04 6.23
C GLY A 191 3.72 -20.15 5.18
N GLN A 192 2.66 -20.92 5.01
CA GLN A 192 2.61 -22.04 4.08
C GLN A 192 1.82 -21.70 2.82
N ARG A 193 2.28 -22.23 1.70
CA ARG A 193 1.54 -22.12 0.45
C ARG A 193 0.29 -22.99 0.51
N GLY A 194 -0.85 -22.44 0.06
CA GLY A 194 -2.11 -23.17 0.04
C GLY A 194 -2.00 -24.52 -0.69
N LYS A 195 -2.67 -25.54 -0.16
CA LYS A 195 -2.57 -26.92 -0.64
C LYS A 195 -3.16 -27.14 -2.05
N SER A 196 -4.13 -26.32 -2.47
CA SER A 196 -4.81 -26.48 -3.76
C SER A 196 -4.15 -25.64 -4.87
N PRO A 197 -3.56 -26.27 -5.91
CA PRO A 197 -2.96 -25.55 -7.04
C PRO A 197 -3.95 -24.69 -7.82
N ARG A 198 -5.22 -25.13 -7.91
CA ARG A 198 -6.28 -24.39 -8.61
C ARG A 198 -6.65 -23.12 -7.89
N VAL A 199 -6.84 -23.20 -6.57
CA VAL A 199 -7.13 -22.01 -5.72
C VAL A 199 -5.96 -21.03 -5.73
N ASN A 200 -4.74 -21.51 -5.65
CA ASN A 200 -3.55 -20.66 -5.71
C ASN A 200 -3.42 -19.91 -7.04
N ARG A 201 -3.77 -20.58 -8.16
CA ARG A 201 -3.78 -19.99 -9.50
C ARG A 201 -4.89 -18.94 -9.61
N PHE A 202 -6.08 -19.26 -9.15
CA PHE A 202 -7.23 -18.34 -9.14
C PHE A 202 -6.93 -17.09 -8.31
N MET A 203 -6.44 -17.25 -7.08
CA MET A 203 -6.06 -16.13 -6.21
C MET A 203 -4.96 -15.25 -6.81
N LYS A 204 -3.99 -15.86 -7.51
CA LYS A 204 -2.96 -15.13 -8.25
C LYS A 204 -3.56 -14.27 -9.35
N TRP A 205 -4.50 -14.82 -10.15
CA TRP A 205 -5.17 -14.07 -11.21
C TRP A 205 -6.07 -12.99 -10.65
N LEU A 206 -6.81 -13.28 -9.57
CA LEU A 206 -7.65 -12.29 -8.88
C LEU A 206 -6.82 -11.10 -8.40
N PHE A 207 -5.64 -11.35 -7.87
CA PHE A 207 -4.70 -10.29 -7.45
C PHE A 207 -4.27 -9.42 -8.64
N TYR A 208 -3.94 -10.02 -9.78
CA TYR A 208 -3.54 -9.27 -10.96
C TYR A 208 -4.69 -8.49 -11.62
N ILE A 209 -5.93 -8.92 -11.47
CA ILE A 209 -7.10 -8.24 -12.05
C ILE A 209 -7.64 -7.17 -11.09
N TYR A 210 -7.50 -7.35 -9.79
CA TYR A 210 -8.07 -6.43 -8.81
C TYR A 210 -7.37 -5.06 -8.79
N TYR A 211 -6.10 -5.02 -9.15
CA TYR A 211 -5.29 -3.81 -8.98
C TYR A 211 -5.08 -2.95 -10.22
N PRO A 212 -5.04 -3.46 -11.46
CA PRO A 212 -5.07 -2.59 -12.63
C PRO A 212 -6.40 -1.94 -12.88
#